data_d08c09ac68b61b541912dc472b931aa9
#
_entry.id   d08c09ac68b61b541912dc472b931aa9
#
_cell.length_a   1.000
_cell.length_b   1.000
_cell.length_c   1.000
_cell.angle_alpha   90.00
_cell.angle_beta   90.00
_cell.angle_gamma   90.00
#
_symmetry.space_group_name_H-M   'P 1'
#
loop_
_entity.id
_entity.type
_entity.pdbx_description
1 polymer ?
#
loop_
_entity_poly.entity_id
_entity_poly.type
_entity_poly.pdbx_seq_one_letter_code
_entity_poly.pdbx_strand_id
1 'polypeptide(L)'
;GSLASQVLGFTNIDNKGQTGIELSMNNELEGKEGFIIMQRDGRGNNRPSLEFPRKDSENGNNIVLTLDINIQRFAEEELAAGVKNFSADGGKVIVESVKTGEILAMTSYPTFDPNNISTSDTNGMKNAVISDIYEPGSTFKIIAAAASLEEKIEDRNSVISTENLNEIKGLKISDVHGSTSMTFQQAVEQSSNIAFSKISLKIGSERFYKYARDFGIGIYSGIELPGENKGILKRPIEFSGVTLPYMSIGYEVLINALQLANAYSAIANNGMMMKTYIIKKEFSTDGKIIYESKPTMIRQVVSENTAKTLTSLFTGVIERGTGTDAKIEGVNVAGKTGTAQRIINGEYSSSSHNSSFVGYFPAEDPQILVTVILNNPGSGEYYGGKVAAPIFQKIAGRIINFSGKTNISPQNLMNVNYTDKNNSDNVKDLNDQKLLIPNLLNLRLEDATDILKENNLSYEVVDFSTKVKNTGASKIIDSQYPLPNEWISLIDNPKIKLIIKSSNTAEDRMIRVPDVKNLSLRKAINTLLSEGFEVDINGSGKIVEQSPAPGSSQLPRSRIILYCKNQ
;
A
#
# COMPACT_ATOMS: atom_id res chain seq x y z
N GLY A 1 -12.02 -10.96 -2.46
CA GLY A 1 -10.59 -11.15 -2.70
C GLY A 1 -9.72 -10.52 -1.64
N SER A 2 -8.43 -10.79 -1.64
CA SER A 2 -7.47 -10.41 -0.60
C SER A 2 -6.77 -9.05 -0.84
N LEU A 3 -7.07 -8.34 -1.91
CA LEU A 3 -6.37 -7.09 -2.27
C LEU A 3 -6.44 -6.06 -1.13
N ALA A 4 -5.29 -5.58 -0.69
CA ALA A 4 -5.09 -4.64 0.40
C ALA A 4 -5.78 -5.05 1.73
N SER A 5 -6.00 -6.36 1.95
CA SER A 5 -6.82 -6.86 3.06
C SER A 5 -6.32 -6.40 4.44
N GLN A 6 -4.98 -6.38 4.66
CA GLN A 6 -4.41 -5.94 5.93
C GLN A 6 -4.55 -4.43 6.17
N VAL A 7 -4.66 -3.65 5.10
CA VAL A 7 -4.87 -2.19 5.18
C VAL A 7 -6.35 -1.89 5.34
N LEU A 8 -7.20 -2.46 4.48
CA LEU A 8 -8.65 -2.24 4.54
C LEU A 8 -9.22 -2.78 5.84
N GLY A 9 -8.83 -3.99 6.21
CA GLY A 9 -9.40 -4.69 7.34
C GLY A 9 -10.73 -5.34 7.02
N PHE A 10 -11.48 -5.61 8.08
CA PHE A 10 -12.81 -6.22 7.99
C PHE A 10 -13.72 -5.77 9.12
N THR A 11 -15.02 -5.93 8.93
CA THR A 11 -16.04 -5.69 9.94
C THR A 11 -16.59 -7.00 10.50
N ASN A 12 -17.09 -6.98 11.74
CA ASN A 12 -17.86 -8.08 12.28
C ASN A 12 -19.29 -8.09 11.68
N ILE A 13 -20.13 -9.01 12.20
CA ILE A 13 -21.51 -9.17 11.76
C ILE A 13 -22.38 -7.93 12.03
N ASP A 14 -22.02 -7.13 13.02
CA ASP A 14 -22.71 -5.90 13.41
C ASP A 14 -22.16 -4.67 12.64
N ASN A 15 -21.40 -4.88 11.57
CA ASN A 15 -20.72 -3.83 10.76
C ASN A 15 -19.67 -3.00 11.54
N LYS A 16 -19.18 -3.49 12.67
CA LYS A 16 -18.13 -2.81 13.43
C LYS A 16 -16.77 -3.24 12.93
N GLY A 17 -15.91 -2.26 12.64
CA GLY A 17 -14.54 -2.47 12.20
C GLY A 17 -13.72 -3.26 13.21
N GLN A 18 -12.97 -4.25 12.75
CA GLN A 18 -12.14 -5.12 13.58
C GLN A 18 -10.65 -4.90 13.37
N THR A 19 -10.23 -4.57 12.16
CA THR A 19 -8.84 -4.30 11.80
C THR A 19 -8.76 -3.23 10.72
N GLY A 20 -7.56 -2.74 10.42
CA GLY A 20 -7.29 -1.85 9.29
C GLY A 20 -8.08 -0.53 9.35
N ILE A 21 -8.38 0.01 8.18
CA ILE A 21 -9.18 1.24 8.02
C ILE A 21 -10.60 1.06 8.56
N GLU A 22 -11.20 -0.12 8.40
CA GLU A 22 -12.53 -0.40 8.96
C GLU A 22 -12.56 -0.19 10.48
N LEU A 23 -11.46 -0.50 11.20
CA LEU A 23 -11.34 -0.23 12.63
C LEU A 23 -10.99 1.23 12.92
N SER A 24 -9.95 1.76 12.28
CA SER A 24 -9.46 3.11 12.62
C SER A 24 -10.45 4.21 12.26
N MET A 25 -11.29 3.98 11.23
CA MET A 25 -12.31 4.92 10.75
C MET A 25 -13.74 4.41 11.00
N ASN A 26 -13.91 3.54 12.02
CA ASN A 26 -15.23 2.95 12.28
C ASN A 26 -16.30 3.99 12.54
N ASN A 27 -16.00 5.04 13.30
CA ASN A 27 -16.98 6.09 13.65
C ASN A 27 -17.46 6.86 12.43
N GLU A 28 -16.58 7.04 11.44
CA GLU A 28 -16.85 7.77 10.21
C GLU A 28 -17.57 6.87 9.19
N LEU A 29 -17.21 5.58 9.15
CA LEU A 29 -17.78 4.59 8.24
C LEU A 29 -19.10 4.00 8.76
N GLU A 30 -19.28 3.94 10.08
CA GLU A 30 -20.51 3.45 10.70
C GLU A 30 -21.62 4.49 10.53
N GLY A 31 -22.66 4.18 9.79
CA GLY A 31 -23.84 5.05 9.67
C GLY A 31 -24.60 5.11 11.00
N LYS A 32 -25.71 5.84 11.00
CA LYS A 32 -26.63 5.86 12.12
C LYS A 32 -27.81 4.96 11.86
N GLU A 33 -28.12 4.11 12.83
CA GLU A 33 -29.27 3.21 12.74
C GLU A 33 -30.57 4.00 12.70
N GLY A 34 -31.44 3.61 11.77
CA GLY A 34 -32.83 4.02 11.73
C GLY A 34 -33.73 3.04 12.51
N PHE A 35 -34.94 3.43 12.76
CA PHE A 35 -35.95 2.53 13.29
C PHE A 35 -37.32 2.80 12.64
N ILE A 36 -38.10 1.74 12.54
CA ILE A 36 -39.51 1.80 12.16
C ILE A 36 -40.34 1.01 13.15
N ILE A 37 -41.40 1.62 13.67
CA ILE A 37 -42.34 0.94 14.55
C ILE A 37 -43.40 0.25 13.67
N MET A 38 -43.53 -1.06 13.84
CA MET A 38 -44.53 -1.84 13.09
C MET A 38 -45.67 -2.23 14.01
N GLN A 39 -46.88 -2.13 13.48
CA GLN A 39 -48.08 -2.63 14.12
C GLN A 39 -48.28 -4.09 13.74
N ARG A 40 -48.55 -4.94 14.73
CA ARG A 40 -48.87 -6.36 14.50
C ARG A 40 -50.38 -6.55 14.44
N ASP A 41 -50.86 -7.08 13.32
CA ASP A 41 -52.27 -7.38 13.18
C ASP A 41 -52.70 -8.65 13.96
N GLY A 42 -53.97 -8.88 14.12
CA GLY A 42 -54.53 -10.04 14.86
C GLY A 42 -54.18 -11.40 14.25
N ARG A 43 -53.57 -11.42 13.04
CA ARG A 43 -53.05 -12.62 12.35
C ARG A 43 -51.53 -12.80 12.51
N GLY A 44 -50.88 -11.87 13.22
CA GLY A 44 -49.46 -11.92 13.47
C GLY A 44 -48.56 -11.24 12.41
N ASN A 45 -49.15 -10.59 11.40
CA ASN A 45 -48.42 -9.89 10.35
C ASN A 45 -47.99 -8.50 10.84
N ASN A 46 -46.75 -8.13 10.60
CA ASN A 46 -46.22 -6.79 10.91
C ASN A 46 -46.53 -5.87 9.73
N ARG A 47 -47.18 -4.72 9.99
CA ARG A 47 -47.44 -3.68 9.01
C ARG A 47 -46.86 -2.35 9.46
N PRO A 48 -46.11 -1.63 8.59
CA PRO A 48 -45.69 -0.29 8.90
C PRO A 48 -46.94 0.61 9.00
N SER A 49 -47.02 1.43 10.05
CA SER A 49 -48.10 2.43 10.20
C SER A 49 -47.48 3.82 10.05
N LEU A 50 -48.12 4.68 9.27
CA LEU A 50 -47.73 6.07 9.09
C LEU A 50 -47.95 6.92 10.37
N GLU A 51 -48.69 6.39 11.34
CA GLU A 51 -49.01 7.06 12.60
C GLU A 51 -47.89 6.92 13.64
N PHE A 52 -46.93 6.00 13.45
CA PHE A 52 -45.81 5.79 14.37
C PHE A 52 -44.55 6.48 13.93
N PRO A 53 -43.74 6.96 14.89
CA PRO A 53 -42.45 7.56 14.60
C PRO A 53 -41.56 6.58 13.85
N ARG A 54 -40.93 7.06 12.79
CA ARG A 54 -39.84 6.36 12.11
C ARG A 54 -38.63 7.29 12.05
N LYS A 55 -37.47 6.69 12.05
CA LYS A 55 -36.21 7.37 11.76
C LYS A 55 -35.54 6.60 10.65
N ASP A 56 -35.26 7.24 9.54
CA ASP A 56 -34.50 6.63 8.44
C ASP A 56 -33.02 6.45 8.87
N SER A 57 -32.38 5.40 8.40
CA SER A 57 -30.95 5.19 8.62
C SER A 57 -30.13 6.21 7.84
N GLU A 58 -29.04 6.67 8.42
CA GLU A 58 -28.08 7.55 7.78
C GLU A 58 -26.83 6.70 7.41
N ASN A 59 -26.37 6.79 6.17
CA ASN A 59 -25.13 6.11 5.78
C ASN A 59 -23.91 6.77 6.45
N GLY A 60 -22.84 6.02 6.63
CA GLY A 60 -21.54 6.56 7.04
C GLY A 60 -20.85 7.32 5.90
N ASN A 61 -19.77 7.99 6.25
CA ASN A 61 -18.96 8.76 5.30
C ASN A 61 -18.20 7.83 4.33
N ASN A 62 -17.67 8.44 3.26
CA ASN A 62 -16.83 7.75 2.29
C ASN A 62 -15.37 8.13 2.53
N ILE A 63 -14.47 7.14 2.58
CA ILE A 63 -13.03 7.33 2.75
C ILE A 63 -12.32 7.00 1.44
N VAL A 64 -11.50 7.93 0.99
CA VAL A 64 -10.58 7.71 -0.15
C VAL A 64 -9.17 7.51 0.40
N LEU A 65 -8.55 6.41 0.03
CA LEU A 65 -7.18 6.08 0.42
C LEU A 65 -6.17 6.59 -0.61
N THR A 66 -4.91 6.68 -0.20
CA THR A 66 -3.79 6.99 -1.10
C THR A 66 -3.35 5.78 -1.93
N LEU A 67 -3.84 4.58 -1.60
CA LEU A 67 -3.49 3.35 -2.30
C LEU A 67 -3.87 3.43 -3.77
N ASP A 68 -2.91 3.11 -4.65
CA ASP A 68 -3.17 2.84 -6.06
C ASP A 68 -3.43 1.34 -6.25
N ILE A 69 -4.59 1.00 -6.80
CA ILE A 69 -5.04 -0.39 -6.95
C ILE A 69 -4.10 -1.24 -7.81
N ASN A 70 -3.45 -0.65 -8.82
CA ASN A 70 -2.53 -1.36 -9.69
C ASN A 70 -1.18 -1.57 -9.01
N ILE A 71 -0.66 -0.52 -8.35
CA ILE A 71 0.61 -0.61 -7.59
C ILE A 71 0.44 -1.60 -6.43
N GLN A 72 -0.68 -1.56 -5.73
CA GLN A 72 -0.99 -2.52 -4.66
C GLN A 72 -1.01 -3.96 -5.19
N ARG A 73 -1.68 -4.20 -6.32
CA ARG A 73 -1.72 -5.51 -6.96
C ARG A 73 -0.32 -5.96 -7.39
N PHE A 74 0.49 -5.09 -7.98
CA PHE A 74 1.86 -5.42 -8.36
C PHE A 74 2.68 -5.83 -7.15
N ALA A 75 2.58 -5.08 -6.05
CA ALA A 75 3.28 -5.38 -4.80
C ALA A 75 2.87 -6.75 -4.22
N GLU A 76 1.57 -7.06 -4.18
CA GLU A 76 1.07 -8.34 -3.65
C GLU A 76 1.49 -9.54 -4.51
N GLU A 77 1.32 -9.44 -5.84
CA GLU A 77 1.66 -10.52 -6.76
C GLU A 77 3.16 -10.83 -6.74
N GLU A 78 4.02 -9.81 -6.80
CA GLU A 78 5.47 -10.02 -6.80
C GLU A 78 5.99 -10.45 -5.42
N LEU A 79 5.39 -9.98 -4.32
CA LEU A 79 5.73 -10.46 -2.99
C LEU A 79 5.35 -11.93 -2.82
N ALA A 80 4.14 -12.33 -3.18
CA ALA A 80 3.67 -13.72 -3.08
C ALA A 80 4.54 -14.66 -3.95
N ALA A 81 4.87 -14.24 -5.17
CA ALA A 81 5.78 -14.98 -6.04
C ALA A 81 7.19 -15.09 -5.44
N GLY A 82 7.71 -14.00 -4.86
CA GLY A 82 9.01 -13.97 -4.21
C GLY A 82 9.07 -14.88 -2.99
N VAL A 83 8.08 -14.82 -2.10
CA VAL A 83 8.00 -15.71 -0.92
C VAL A 83 8.00 -17.18 -1.34
N LYS A 84 7.22 -17.53 -2.36
CA LYS A 84 7.19 -18.88 -2.91
C LYS A 84 8.52 -19.31 -3.54
N ASN A 85 9.11 -18.46 -4.38
CA ASN A 85 10.32 -18.78 -5.12
C ASN A 85 11.53 -18.97 -4.20
N PHE A 86 11.60 -18.19 -3.13
CA PHE A 86 12.69 -18.25 -2.17
C PHE A 86 12.35 -19.08 -0.92
N SER A 87 11.18 -19.75 -0.90
CA SER A 87 10.72 -20.57 0.23
C SER A 87 10.82 -19.80 1.56
N ALA A 88 10.43 -18.52 1.55
CA ALA A 88 10.49 -17.66 2.72
C ALA A 88 9.28 -17.89 3.63
N ASP A 89 9.44 -17.65 4.94
CA ASP A 89 8.33 -17.73 5.92
C ASP A 89 7.26 -16.67 5.66
N GLY A 90 7.62 -15.59 4.98
CA GLY A 90 6.74 -14.47 4.66
C GLY A 90 7.52 -13.27 4.14
N GLY A 91 6.83 -12.14 4.01
CA GLY A 91 7.49 -10.91 3.54
C GLY A 91 6.60 -9.68 3.65
N LYS A 92 7.17 -8.53 3.32
CA LYS A 92 6.53 -7.22 3.41
C LYS A 92 6.97 -6.34 2.25
N VAL A 93 6.03 -5.54 1.72
CA VAL A 93 6.31 -4.51 0.72
C VAL A 93 5.60 -3.22 1.09
N ILE A 94 6.31 -2.10 0.92
CA ILE A 94 5.76 -0.75 0.95
C ILE A 94 6.16 -0.07 -0.35
N VAL A 95 5.22 0.67 -0.95
CA VAL A 95 5.47 1.62 -2.03
C VAL A 95 5.00 2.99 -1.56
N GLU A 96 5.89 3.96 -1.58
CA GLU A 96 5.67 5.31 -1.08
C GLU A 96 5.96 6.36 -2.16
N SER A 97 5.14 7.40 -2.19
CA SER A 97 5.42 8.63 -2.93
C SER A 97 6.40 9.48 -2.14
N VAL A 98 7.62 9.61 -2.65
CA VAL A 98 8.73 10.33 -2.00
C VAL A 98 8.40 11.79 -1.71
N LYS A 99 7.72 12.47 -2.63
CA LYS A 99 7.43 13.91 -2.53
C LYS A 99 6.28 14.24 -1.59
N THR A 100 5.33 13.30 -1.43
CA THR A 100 4.09 13.58 -0.69
C THR A 100 3.98 12.83 0.63
N GLY A 101 4.66 11.69 0.79
CA GLY A 101 4.49 10.76 1.90
C GLY A 101 3.24 9.88 1.77
N GLU A 102 2.56 9.89 0.60
CA GLU A 102 1.43 8.99 0.34
C GLU A 102 1.90 7.54 0.28
N ILE A 103 1.21 6.64 0.97
CA ILE A 103 1.38 5.20 0.81
C ILE A 103 0.59 4.75 -0.41
N LEU A 104 1.28 4.35 -1.47
CA LEU A 104 0.69 3.89 -2.72
C LEU A 104 0.38 2.38 -2.71
N ALA A 105 1.16 1.62 -1.93
CA ALA A 105 0.88 0.21 -1.64
C ALA A 105 1.49 -0.20 -0.30
N MET A 106 0.79 -1.09 0.40
CA MET A 106 1.27 -1.68 1.65
C MET A 106 0.71 -3.09 1.76
N THR A 107 1.59 -4.07 1.83
CA THR A 107 1.19 -5.48 1.91
C THR A 107 2.18 -6.32 2.70
N SER A 108 1.69 -7.39 3.31
CA SER A 108 2.50 -8.46 3.87
C SER A 108 1.99 -9.83 3.44
N TYR A 109 2.86 -10.81 3.46
CA TYR A 109 2.52 -12.22 3.18
C TYR A 109 2.91 -13.08 4.40
N PRO A 110 2.04 -14.02 4.84
CA PRO A 110 0.76 -14.39 4.23
C PRO A 110 -0.29 -13.29 4.30
N THR A 111 -1.30 -13.38 3.42
CA THR A 111 -2.47 -12.50 3.38
C THR A 111 -3.73 -13.27 3.77
N PHE A 112 -4.87 -12.60 3.88
CA PHE A 112 -6.15 -13.21 4.20
C PHE A 112 -7.28 -12.71 3.29
N ASP A 113 -8.37 -13.46 3.20
CA ASP A 113 -9.60 -13.00 2.54
C ASP A 113 -10.55 -12.40 3.60
N PRO A 114 -10.78 -11.07 3.60
CA PRO A 114 -11.69 -10.42 4.54
C PRO A 114 -13.15 -10.88 4.39
N ASN A 115 -13.47 -11.59 3.31
CA ASN A 115 -14.79 -12.17 3.09
C ASN A 115 -14.94 -13.57 3.69
N ASN A 116 -13.82 -14.24 4.04
CA ASN A 116 -13.81 -15.58 4.59
C ASN A 116 -12.83 -15.70 5.77
N ILE A 117 -13.13 -15.00 6.85
CA ILE A 117 -12.26 -14.89 8.02
C ILE A 117 -12.12 -16.22 8.76
N SER A 118 -13.18 -17.04 8.80
CA SER A 118 -13.20 -18.30 9.55
C SER A 118 -12.18 -19.34 9.06
N THR A 119 -11.74 -19.25 7.82
CA THR A 119 -10.74 -20.15 7.22
C THR A 119 -9.38 -19.49 7.03
N SER A 120 -9.25 -18.18 7.37
CA SER A 120 -8.03 -17.43 7.18
C SER A 120 -7.04 -17.66 8.32
N ASP A 121 -5.76 -17.75 7.99
CA ASP A 121 -4.68 -17.75 8.98
C ASP A 121 -4.65 -16.42 9.74
N THR A 122 -4.68 -16.48 11.06
CA THR A 122 -4.61 -15.29 11.94
C THR A 122 -3.33 -14.48 11.72
N ASN A 123 -2.22 -15.13 11.33
CA ASN A 123 -0.98 -14.45 10.99
C ASN A 123 -1.14 -13.57 9.75
N GLY A 124 -1.97 -13.97 8.78
CA GLY A 124 -2.27 -13.18 7.59
C GLY A 124 -3.12 -11.95 7.86
N MET A 125 -3.87 -11.92 8.97
CA MET A 125 -4.74 -10.77 9.31
C MET A 125 -3.97 -9.56 9.85
N LYS A 126 -2.75 -9.78 10.33
CA LYS A 126 -1.90 -8.75 10.91
C LYS A 126 -1.26 -7.91 9.80
N ASN A 127 -1.28 -6.60 9.93
CA ASN A 127 -0.46 -5.74 9.09
C ASN A 127 0.99 -5.75 9.57
N ALA A 128 1.74 -6.77 9.15
CA ALA A 128 3.10 -7.00 9.58
C ALA A 128 4.08 -5.88 9.15
N VAL A 129 3.70 -5.05 8.19
CA VAL A 129 4.51 -3.90 7.74
C VAL A 129 4.75 -2.91 8.87
N ILE A 130 3.73 -2.61 9.67
CA ILE A 130 3.79 -1.61 10.75
C ILE A 130 3.88 -2.23 12.14
N SER A 131 3.46 -3.49 12.30
CA SER A 131 3.36 -4.13 13.62
C SER A 131 4.55 -5.02 13.96
N ASP A 132 5.20 -5.62 12.96
CA ASP A 132 6.40 -6.43 13.19
C ASP A 132 7.64 -5.59 13.25
N ILE A 133 8.43 -5.80 14.28
CA ILE A 133 9.74 -5.18 14.45
C ILE A 133 10.85 -6.21 14.24
N TYR A 134 11.93 -5.76 13.64
CA TYR A 134 13.09 -6.60 13.31
C TYR A 134 14.37 -5.79 13.32
N GLU A 135 15.50 -6.47 13.42
CA GLU A 135 16.81 -5.85 13.24
C GLU A 135 17.09 -5.63 11.74
N PRO A 136 17.25 -4.37 11.29
CA PRO A 136 17.31 -4.03 9.85
C PRO A 136 18.63 -4.44 9.17
N GLY A 137 19.68 -4.74 9.93
CA GLY A 137 20.98 -5.03 9.40
C GLY A 137 21.52 -3.86 8.56
N SER A 138 22.20 -4.17 7.46
CA SER A 138 22.93 -3.19 6.65
C SER A 138 22.09 -2.06 6.04
N THR A 139 20.77 -2.16 6.01
CA THR A 139 19.92 -1.02 5.60
C THR A 139 19.95 0.11 6.62
N PHE A 140 20.27 -0.19 7.88
CA PHE A 140 20.39 0.82 8.94
C PHE A 140 21.66 1.69 8.84
N LYS A 141 22.64 1.28 8.05
CA LYS A 141 23.87 2.06 7.81
C LYS A 141 23.61 3.46 7.26
N ILE A 142 22.41 3.71 6.72
CA ILE A 142 21.96 5.04 6.29
C ILE A 142 22.12 6.08 7.41
N ILE A 143 21.88 5.71 8.67
CA ILE A 143 21.97 6.64 9.80
C ILE A 143 23.44 7.09 10.01
N ALA A 144 24.36 6.13 10.06
CA ALA A 144 25.79 6.43 10.21
C ALA A 144 26.34 7.18 8.98
N ALA A 145 25.92 6.79 7.77
CA ALA A 145 26.33 7.46 6.55
C ALA A 145 25.86 8.92 6.50
N ALA A 146 24.60 9.15 6.83
CA ALA A 146 24.00 10.48 6.85
C ALA A 146 24.66 11.38 7.90
N ALA A 147 24.78 10.88 9.14
CA ALA A 147 25.41 11.62 10.21
C ALA A 147 26.90 11.95 9.91
N SER A 148 27.61 11.00 9.33
CA SER A 148 29.03 11.18 9.01
C SER A 148 29.26 12.26 7.95
N LEU A 149 28.46 12.29 6.90
CA LEU A 149 28.54 13.31 5.84
C LEU A 149 28.07 14.68 6.33
N GLU A 150 26.95 14.73 7.07
CA GLU A 150 26.39 15.98 7.57
C GLU A 150 27.32 16.67 8.57
N GLU A 151 27.94 15.90 9.48
CA GLU A 151 28.93 16.38 10.47
C GLU A 151 30.32 16.54 9.87
N LYS A 152 30.52 16.27 8.57
CA LYS A 152 31.80 16.35 7.85
C LYS A 152 32.91 15.49 8.51
N ILE A 153 32.53 14.35 9.09
CA ILE A 153 33.47 13.37 9.69
C ILE A 153 34.19 12.61 8.59
N GLU A 154 33.45 12.23 7.55
CA GLU A 154 33.96 11.62 6.32
C GLU A 154 33.44 12.38 5.10
N ASP A 155 34.16 12.30 4.01
CA ASP A 155 33.71 12.65 2.67
C ASP A 155 33.74 11.42 1.75
N ARG A 156 33.29 11.56 0.52
CA ARG A 156 33.20 10.46 -0.45
C ARG A 156 34.53 9.69 -0.62
N ASN A 157 35.66 10.38 -0.54
CA ASN A 157 36.99 9.85 -0.82
C ASN A 157 37.78 9.53 0.45
N SER A 158 37.24 9.81 1.62
CA SER A 158 37.89 9.50 2.90
C SER A 158 38.26 8.04 2.98
N VAL A 159 39.52 7.73 3.25
CA VAL A 159 40.01 6.36 3.37
C VAL A 159 39.84 5.86 4.80
N ILE A 160 39.13 4.74 4.93
CA ILE A 160 38.84 4.11 6.23
C ILE A 160 39.57 2.79 6.29
N SER A 161 40.35 2.59 7.36
CA SER A 161 40.94 1.28 7.62
C SER A 161 39.85 0.27 7.96
N THR A 162 39.89 -0.89 7.31
CA THR A 162 38.99 -2.04 7.57
C THR A 162 39.71 -3.18 8.29
N GLU A 163 40.87 -2.90 8.90
CA GLU A 163 41.47 -3.82 9.85
C GLU A 163 40.58 -4.02 11.08
N ASN A 164 40.61 -5.22 11.64
CA ASN A 164 39.72 -5.63 12.72
C ASN A 164 39.75 -4.68 13.93
N LEU A 165 38.59 -4.52 14.57
CA LEU A 165 38.37 -3.75 15.80
C LEU A 165 38.69 -4.60 17.06
N ASN A 166 39.82 -5.31 17.06
CA ASN A 166 40.20 -6.22 18.14
C ASN A 166 40.41 -5.52 19.50
N GLU A 167 40.54 -4.19 19.47
CA GLU A 167 40.74 -3.37 20.68
C GLU A 167 39.46 -3.28 21.54
N ILE A 168 38.30 -3.52 20.96
CA ILE A 168 37.02 -3.49 21.70
C ILE A 168 36.67 -4.89 22.15
N LYS A 169 36.83 -5.15 23.45
CA LYS A 169 36.50 -6.45 24.04
C LYS A 169 35.03 -6.81 23.85
N GLY A 170 34.79 -7.98 23.25
CA GLY A 170 33.44 -8.50 22.98
C GLY A 170 32.88 -8.14 21.62
N LEU A 171 33.54 -7.28 20.83
CA LEU A 171 33.12 -6.94 19.48
C LEU A 171 33.58 -8.03 18.49
N LYS A 172 32.63 -8.64 17.78
CA LYS A 172 32.88 -9.66 16.74
C LYS A 172 32.24 -9.21 15.44
N ILE A 173 32.88 -8.26 14.76
CA ILE A 173 32.40 -7.72 13.49
C ILE A 173 33.41 -8.05 12.40
N SER A 174 32.94 -8.59 11.28
CA SER A 174 33.75 -8.91 10.12
C SER A 174 33.06 -8.44 8.83
N ASP A 175 33.88 -8.22 7.82
CA ASP A 175 33.42 -7.97 6.46
C ASP A 175 33.38 -9.26 5.64
N VAL A 176 32.51 -9.30 4.61
CA VAL A 176 32.42 -10.42 3.68
C VAL A 176 33.66 -10.45 2.76
N HIS A 177 34.21 -9.28 2.43
CA HIS A 177 35.39 -9.15 1.57
C HIS A 177 36.55 -8.57 2.37
N GLY A 178 37.66 -9.29 2.39
CA GLY A 178 38.88 -8.86 3.08
C GLY A 178 39.57 -7.71 2.34
N SER A 179 39.65 -6.55 2.98
CA SER A 179 40.43 -5.40 2.54
C SER A 179 41.05 -4.77 3.78
N THR A 180 42.21 -4.17 3.68
CA THR A 180 42.85 -3.45 4.81
C THR A 180 42.39 -2.00 4.91
N SER A 181 41.88 -1.45 3.82
CA SER A 181 41.29 -0.10 3.75
C SER A 181 40.40 0.05 2.55
N MET A 182 39.45 0.98 2.61
CA MET A 182 38.56 1.34 1.51
C MET A 182 38.11 2.80 1.62
N THR A 183 37.68 3.38 0.53
CA THR A 183 37.07 4.71 0.58
C THR A 183 35.67 4.64 1.21
N PHE A 184 35.16 5.77 1.71
CA PHE A 184 33.78 5.86 2.22
C PHE A 184 32.77 5.42 1.16
N GLN A 185 32.98 5.82 -0.11
CA GLN A 185 32.17 5.35 -1.22
C GLN A 185 32.16 3.82 -1.32
N GLN A 186 33.33 3.19 -1.32
CA GLN A 186 33.44 1.72 -1.36
C GLN A 186 32.80 1.07 -0.13
N ALA A 187 32.92 1.67 1.05
CA ALA A 187 32.29 1.19 2.28
C ALA A 187 30.76 1.18 2.17
N VAL A 188 30.16 2.18 1.52
CA VAL A 188 28.71 2.21 1.24
C VAL A 188 28.33 1.17 0.18
N GLU A 189 29.05 1.13 -0.94
CA GLU A 189 28.77 0.26 -2.10
C GLU A 189 28.91 -1.24 -1.76
N GLN A 190 29.97 -1.59 -1.02
CA GLN A 190 30.26 -2.96 -0.60
C GLN A 190 29.66 -3.31 0.77
N SER A 191 29.06 -2.31 1.42
CA SER A 191 28.38 -2.51 2.71
C SER A 191 29.29 -3.00 3.83
N SER A 192 30.52 -2.43 3.99
CA SER A 192 31.48 -2.83 5.00
C SER A 192 30.94 -2.63 6.43
N ASN A 193 30.96 -3.69 7.23
CA ASN A 193 30.56 -3.63 8.63
C ASN A 193 31.63 -2.95 9.48
N ILE A 194 32.92 -3.26 9.21
CA ILE A 194 34.06 -2.71 9.96
C ILE A 194 34.15 -1.20 9.74
N ALA A 195 34.01 -0.74 8.48
CA ALA A 195 34.07 0.70 8.19
C ALA A 195 32.94 1.45 8.92
N PHE A 196 31.70 0.97 8.86
CA PHE A 196 30.58 1.63 9.52
C PHE A 196 30.66 1.60 11.05
N SER A 197 31.19 0.53 11.62
CA SER A 197 31.50 0.47 13.05
C SER A 197 32.51 1.53 13.47
N LYS A 198 33.60 1.71 12.72
CA LYS A 198 34.59 2.76 12.97
C LYS A 198 34.03 4.18 12.78
N ILE A 199 33.22 4.38 11.75
CA ILE A 199 32.55 5.65 11.52
C ILE A 199 31.65 5.99 12.72
N SER A 200 30.86 5.01 13.22
CA SER A 200 29.96 5.25 14.36
C SER A 200 30.72 5.68 15.62
N LEU A 201 31.88 5.12 15.87
CA LEU A 201 32.73 5.54 16.99
C LEU A 201 33.23 6.99 16.85
N LYS A 202 33.51 7.45 15.63
CA LYS A 202 33.86 8.86 15.38
C LYS A 202 32.63 9.78 15.54
N ILE A 203 31.43 9.33 15.18
CA ILE A 203 30.19 10.08 15.38
C ILE A 203 29.89 10.24 16.87
N GLY A 204 30.05 9.17 17.65
CA GLY A 204 29.69 9.09 19.05
C GLY A 204 28.22 8.82 19.31
N SER A 205 27.94 8.28 20.51
CA SER A 205 26.61 7.75 20.85
C SER A 205 25.48 8.79 20.81
N GLU A 206 25.75 9.99 21.35
CA GLU A 206 24.73 11.06 21.43
C GLU A 206 24.30 11.54 20.04
N ARG A 207 25.26 11.82 19.16
CA ARG A 207 24.96 12.27 17.79
C ARG A 207 24.30 11.16 16.98
N PHE A 208 24.81 9.93 17.08
CA PHE A 208 24.20 8.78 16.39
C PHE A 208 22.73 8.58 16.80
N TYR A 209 22.46 8.61 18.12
CA TYR A 209 21.10 8.53 18.64
C TYR A 209 20.20 9.67 18.13
N LYS A 210 20.71 10.92 18.14
CA LYS A 210 19.99 12.08 17.64
C LYS A 210 19.58 11.87 16.17
N TYR A 211 20.52 11.48 15.31
CA TYR A 211 20.22 11.21 13.90
C TYR A 211 19.21 10.06 13.75
N ALA A 212 19.38 8.96 14.46
CA ALA A 212 18.39 7.87 14.42
C ALA A 212 16.98 8.37 14.78
N ARG A 213 16.86 9.21 15.82
CA ARG A 213 15.58 9.82 16.21
C ARG A 213 15.04 10.78 15.14
N ASP A 214 15.90 11.59 14.54
CA ASP A 214 15.52 12.53 13.50
C ASP A 214 15.02 11.80 12.23
N PHE A 215 15.56 10.62 11.94
CA PHE A 215 15.08 9.71 10.90
C PHE A 215 13.84 8.90 11.29
N GLY A 216 13.21 9.19 12.44
CA GLY A 216 11.95 8.56 12.85
C GLY A 216 12.09 7.23 13.58
N ILE A 217 13.31 6.78 13.92
CA ILE A 217 13.51 5.51 14.60
C ILE A 217 13.07 5.57 16.06
N GLY A 218 12.35 4.56 16.50
CA GLY A 218 11.87 4.45 17.88
C GLY A 218 10.70 5.37 18.23
N ILE A 219 9.99 5.92 17.22
CA ILE A 219 8.77 6.74 17.39
C ILE A 219 7.67 6.22 16.46
N TYR A 220 6.43 6.52 16.78
CA TYR A 220 5.30 6.26 15.89
C TYR A 220 5.38 7.17 14.65
N SER A 221 5.07 6.62 13.49
CA SER A 221 4.96 7.39 12.24
C SER A 221 3.75 8.31 12.21
N GLY A 222 2.70 7.89 12.93
CA GLY A 222 1.40 8.56 12.95
C GLY A 222 0.54 8.22 11.73
N ILE A 223 0.80 7.08 11.07
CA ILE A 223 -0.07 6.55 10.03
C ILE A 223 -1.44 6.19 10.61
N GLU A 224 -2.51 6.41 9.85
CA GLU A 224 -3.89 6.24 10.31
C GLU A 224 -4.34 4.77 10.34
N LEU A 225 -3.45 3.87 10.71
CA LEU A 225 -3.70 2.43 10.84
C LEU A 225 -3.47 1.94 12.28
N PRO A 226 -4.28 1.00 12.78
CA PRO A 226 -4.10 0.47 14.12
C PRO A 226 -2.95 -0.54 14.17
N GLY A 227 -2.35 -0.69 15.35
CA GLY A 227 -1.36 -1.73 15.62
C GLY A 227 0.08 -1.39 15.21
N GLU A 228 0.38 -0.12 14.92
CA GLU A 228 1.76 0.32 14.70
C GLU A 228 2.63 0.05 15.93
N ASN A 229 3.83 -0.51 15.72
CA ASN A 229 4.85 -0.68 16.75
C ASN A 229 6.00 0.32 16.49
N LYS A 230 6.30 1.16 17.46
CA LYS A 230 7.35 2.19 17.36
C LYS A 230 8.79 1.64 17.30
N GLY A 231 8.97 0.33 17.45
CA GLY A 231 10.31 -0.26 17.54
C GLY A 231 11.03 0.03 18.86
N ILE A 232 12.31 -0.34 18.92
CA ILE A 232 13.17 -0.16 20.09
C ILE A 232 14.47 0.50 19.64
N LEU A 233 14.76 1.68 20.19
CA LEU A 233 16.03 2.37 20.06
C LEU A 233 16.56 2.66 21.46
N LYS A 234 17.65 2.02 21.85
CA LYS A 234 18.32 2.26 23.15
C LYS A 234 18.78 3.71 23.25
N ARG A 235 18.69 4.29 24.43
CA ARG A 235 19.24 5.63 24.70
C ARG A 235 20.75 5.52 24.94
N PRO A 236 21.55 6.56 24.69
CA PRO A 236 22.99 6.54 24.87
C PRO A 236 23.45 6.05 26.25
N ILE A 237 22.73 6.39 27.31
CA ILE A 237 22.98 5.94 28.68
C ILE A 237 22.88 4.42 28.85
N GLU A 238 22.18 3.75 27.96
CA GLU A 238 21.93 2.29 27.96
C GLU A 238 22.95 1.54 27.09
N PHE A 239 23.87 2.26 26.44
CA PHE A 239 24.86 1.66 25.54
C PHE A 239 25.95 0.93 26.34
N SER A 240 26.25 -0.30 25.97
CA SER A 240 27.47 -1.00 26.33
C SER A 240 28.61 -0.56 25.41
N GLY A 241 29.83 -1.02 25.69
CA GLY A 241 30.98 -0.71 24.82
C GLY A 241 30.89 -1.21 23.38
N VAL A 242 29.95 -2.14 23.09
CA VAL A 242 29.76 -2.73 21.77
C VAL A 242 28.43 -2.27 21.10
N THR A 243 27.52 -1.65 21.83
CA THR A 243 26.21 -1.27 21.34
C THR A 243 26.28 -0.33 20.13
N LEU A 244 27.08 0.73 20.20
CA LEU A 244 27.17 1.70 19.08
C LEU A 244 27.71 1.08 17.78
N PRO A 245 28.83 0.32 17.79
CA PRO A 245 29.29 -0.43 16.61
C PRO A 245 28.22 -1.38 16.03
N TYR A 246 27.56 -2.19 16.88
CA TYR A 246 26.51 -3.10 16.42
C TYR A 246 25.29 -2.34 15.89
N MET A 247 24.85 -1.29 16.57
CA MET A 247 23.71 -0.48 16.14
C MET A 247 23.97 0.20 14.79
N SER A 248 25.20 0.63 14.52
CA SER A 248 25.56 1.25 13.25
C SER A 248 25.40 0.34 12.03
N ILE A 249 25.43 -0.96 12.25
CA ILE A 249 25.23 -1.98 11.22
C ILE A 249 23.85 -2.67 11.33
N GLY A 250 22.97 -2.12 12.19
CA GLY A 250 21.57 -2.50 12.29
C GLY A 250 21.25 -3.68 13.20
N TYR A 251 22.11 -3.94 14.20
CA TYR A 251 21.84 -4.84 15.32
C TYR A 251 21.58 -4.05 16.61
N GLU A 252 21.01 -4.66 17.62
CA GLU A 252 20.62 -4.02 18.89
C GLU A 252 19.62 -2.84 18.72
N VAL A 253 18.95 -2.76 17.58
CA VAL A 253 17.87 -1.83 17.27
C VAL A 253 16.75 -2.59 16.58
N LEU A 254 15.51 -2.32 16.97
CA LEU A 254 14.33 -2.95 16.35
C LEU A 254 13.47 -1.87 15.70
N ILE A 255 13.15 -2.05 14.41
CA ILE A 255 12.33 -1.12 13.63
C ILE A 255 11.23 -1.87 12.88
N ASN A 256 10.15 -1.18 12.54
CA ASN A 256 9.19 -1.69 11.58
C ASN A 256 9.57 -1.30 10.14
N ALA A 257 8.91 -1.89 9.15
CA ALA A 257 9.27 -1.66 7.74
C ALA A 257 8.93 -0.24 7.28
N LEU A 258 7.90 0.40 7.85
CA LEU A 258 7.53 1.77 7.52
C LEU A 258 8.58 2.78 8.01
N GLN A 259 9.15 2.58 9.21
CA GLN A 259 10.24 3.42 9.70
C GLN A 259 11.47 3.35 8.78
N LEU A 260 11.77 2.17 8.25
CA LEU A 260 12.86 2.02 7.28
C LEU A 260 12.55 2.76 5.97
N ALA A 261 11.34 2.59 5.44
CA ALA A 261 10.90 3.28 4.23
C ALA A 261 11.01 4.81 4.40
N ASN A 262 10.46 5.35 5.48
CA ASN A 262 10.49 6.78 5.78
C ASN A 262 11.93 7.35 5.87
N ALA A 263 12.87 6.58 6.44
CA ALA A 263 14.25 7.02 6.53
C ALA A 263 14.90 7.18 5.15
N TYR A 264 14.66 6.24 4.24
CA TYR A 264 15.16 6.34 2.86
C TYR A 264 14.39 7.37 2.03
N SER A 265 13.07 7.50 2.26
CA SER A 265 12.23 8.52 1.63
C SER A 265 12.72 9.93 1.96
N ALA A 266 13.13 10.17 3.20
CA ALA A 266 13.71 11.46 3.58
C ALA A 266 14.99 11.79 2.78
N ILE A 267 15.89 10.84 2.57
CA ILE A 267 17.07 11.05 1.71
C ILE A 267 16.66 11.28 0.27
N ALA A 268 15.77 10.45 -0.27
CA ALA A 268 15.23 10.59 -1.63
C ALA A 268 14.55 11.96 -1.84
N ASN A 269 13.99 12.55 -0.80
CA ASN A 269 13.34 13.87 -0.82
C ASN A 269 14.27 15.00 -0.33
N ASN A 270 15.52 15.00 -0.77
CA ASN A 270 16.49 16.07 -0.46
C ASN A 270 16.70 16.29 1.05
N GLY A 271 16.58 15.24 1.86
CA GLY A 271 16.73 15.29 3.31
C GLY A 271 15.46 15.71 4.07
N MET A 272 14.35 15.92 3.38
CA MET A 272 13.07 16.31 3.97
C MET A 272 12.23 15.08 4.32
N MET A 273 11.92 14.88 5.60
CA MET A 273 11.00 13.85 6.05
C MET A 273 9.56 14.33 5.95
N MET A 274 8.76 13.62 5.17
CA MET A 274 7.33 13.88 5.04
C MET A 274 6.52 13.07 6.07
N LYS A 275 5.36 13.60 6.47
CA LYS A 275 4.37 12.83 7.22
C LYS A 275 3.80 11.76 6.28
N THR A 276 3.95 10.49 6.66
CA THR A 276 3.33 9.39 5.93
C THR A 276 1.85 9.31 6.26
N TYR A 277 1.00 9.10 5.27
CA TYR A 277 -0.43 8.97 5.44
C TYR A 277 -1.05 8.02 4.41
N ILE A 278 -2.22 7.47 4.77
CA ILE A 278 -2.95 6.53 3.93
C ILE A 278 -4.38 6.99 3.63
N ILE A 279 -4.95 7.89 4.46
CA ILE A 279 -6.25 8.50 4.21
C ILE A 279 -6.04 9.76 3.37
N LYS A 280 -6.57 9.77 2.16
CA LYS A 280 -6.46 10.91 1.25
C LYS A 280 -7.57 11.91 1.46
N LYS A 281 -8.82 11.43 1.50
CA LYS A 281 -10.00 12.28 1.68
C LYS A 281 -11.10 11.55 2.43
N GLU A 282 -11.95 12.34 3.07
CA GLU A 282 -13.21 11.91 3.66
C GLU A 282 -14.34 12.76 3.08
N PHE A 283 -15.39 12.10 2.65
CA PHE A 283 -16.61 12.75 2.12
C PHE A 283 -17.81 12.35 2.95
N SER A 284 -18.69 13.31 3.22
CA SER A 284 -20.03 13.02 3.70
C SER A 284 -20.87 12.30 2.63
N THR A 285 -22.01 11.78 3.03
CA THR A 285 -22.94 11.07 2.15
C THR A 285 -23.49 11.93 1.00
N ASP A 286 -23.54 13.25 1.18
CA ASP A 286 -23.92 14.24 0.16
C ASP A 286 -22.75 14.70 -0.72
N GLY A 287 -21.56 14.09 -0.56
CA GLY A 287 -20.39 14.34 -1.41
C GLY A 287 -19.55 15.55 -0.98
N LYS A 288 -19.86 16.18 0.16
CA LYS A 288 -19.06 17.29 0.70
C LYS A 288 -17.77 16.78 1.31
N ILE A 289 -16.64 17.41 0.99
CA ILE A 289 -15.35 17.11 1.61
C ILE A 289 -15.38 17.51 3.10
N ILE A 290 -15.17 16.54 3.99
CA ILE A 290 -15.05 16.72 5.43
C ILE A 290 -13.57 16.89 5.81
N TYR A 291 -12.71 16.07 5.20
CA TYR A 291 -11.28 16.05 5.45
C TYR A 291 -10.49 15.78 4.17
N GLU A 292 -9.35 16.43 4.02
CA GLU A 292 -8.39 16.19 2.94
C GLU A 292 -6.96 16.30 3.47
N SER A 293 -6.20 15.23 3.35
CA SER A 293 -4.78 15.21 3.69
C SER A 293 -3.99 16.05 2.70
N LYS A 294 -2.99 16.77 3.21
CA LYS A 294 -2.03 17.51 2.39
C LYS A 294 -0.62 17.03 2.72
N PRO A 295 0.28 16.96 1.71
CA PRO A 295 1.68 16.70 1.95
C PRO A 295 2.24 17.64 3.02
N THR A 296 2.77 17.09 4.08
CA THR A 296 3.25 17.86 5.24
C THR A 296 4.67 17.43 5.57
N MET A 297 5.60 18.38 5.54
CA MET A 297 6.97 18.16 5.99
C MET A 297 7.01 18.11 7.52
N ILE A 298 7.61 17.06 8.07
CA ILE A 298 7.83 16.92 9.52
C ILE A 298 9.09 17.69 9.92
N ARG A 299 10.19 17.47 9.20
CA ARG A 299 11.50 18.07 9.49
C ARG A 299 12.49 17.88 8.35
N GLN A 300 13.55 18.69 8.37
CA GLN A 300 14.78 18.46 7.60
C GLN A 300 15.71 17.58 8.46
N VAL A 301 16.03 16.37 7.99
CA VAL A 301 16.88 15.41 8.75
C VAL A 301 18.37 15.57 8.43
N VAL A 302 18.69 15.93 7.19
CA VAL A 302 20.03 16.30 6.71
C VAL A 302 19.91 17.37 5.63
N SER A 303 20.99 18.06 5.32
CA SER A 303 21.03 19.04 4.23
C SER A 303 20.78 18.37 2.86
N GLU A 304 20.29 19.15 1.92
CA GLU A 304 20.10 18.72 0.53
C GLU A 304 21.39 18.19 -0.11
N ASN A 305 22.54 18.82 0.20
CA ASN A 305 23.84 18.36 -0.28
C ASN A 305 24.19 16.97 0.22
N THR A 306 23.98 16.70 1.52
CA THR A 306 24.18 15.37 2.11
C THR A 306 23.26 14.34 1.47
N ALA A 307 21.98 14.67 1.29
CA ALA A 307 21.01 13.80 0.65
C ALA A 307 21.38 13.44 -0.79
N LYS A 308 21.78 14.42 -1.60
CA LYS A 308 22.26 14.21 -2.98
C LYS A 308 23.54 13.36 -3.01
N THR A 309 24.47 13.59 -2.09
CA THR A 309 25.69 12.79 -1.97
C THR A 309 25.34 11.33 -1.65
N LEU A 310 24.46 11.09 -0.68
CA LEU A 310 23.99 9.74 -0.35
C LEU A 310 23.25 9.07 -1.52
N THR A 311 22.40 9.78 -2.23
CA THR A 311 21.72 9.26 -3.43
C THR A 311 22.75 8.80 -4.48
N SER A 312 23.79 9.59 -4.73
CA SER A 312 24.88 9.17 -5.64
C SER A 312 25.64 7.93 -5.14
N LEU A 313 25.87 7.80 -3.83
CA LEU A 313 26.49 6.61 -3.24
C LEU A 313 25.58 5.39 -3.34
N PHE A 314 24.27 5.56 -3.12
CA PHE A 314 23.29 4.48 -3.23
C PHE A 314 23.03 4.06 -4.69
N THR A 315 23.22 4.95 -5.67
CA THR A 315 23.27 4.56 -7.09
C THR A 315 24.46 3.64 -7.34
N GLY A 316 25.63 3.92 -6.73
CA GLY A 316 26.80 3.05 -6.79
C GLY A 316 26.57 1.64 -6.24
N VAL A 317 25.71 1.49 -5.22
CA VAL A 317 25.31 0.16 -4.70
C VAL A 317 24.63 -0.68 -5.77
N ILE A 318 23.83 -0.05 -6.65
CA ILE A 318 23.11 -0.73 -7.73
C ILE A 318 24.02 -0.98 -8.94
N GLU A 319 24.90 -0.07 -9.24
CA GLU A 319 25.78 -0.17 -10.40
C GLU A 319 26.94 -1.15 -10.20
N ARG A 320 27.58 -1.12 -9.04
CA ARG A 320 28.87 -1.77 -8.75
C ARG A 320 28.90 -2.54 -7.43
N GLY A 321 27.88 -2.36 -6.59
CA GLY A 321 27.86 -2.88 -5.23
C GLY A 321 26.98 -4.12 -5.06
N THR A 322 26.41 -4.23 -3.86
CA THR A 322 25.63 -5.40 -3.42
C THR A 322 24.23 -5.49 -3.99
N GLY A 323 23.74 -4.46 -4.69
CA GLY A 323 22.35 -4.32 -5.16
C GLY A 323 22.15 -4.47 -6.67
N THR A 324 23.09 -5.07 -7.40
CA THR A 324 23.06 -5.14 -8.88
C THR A 324 21.80 -5.76 -9.47
N ASP A 325 21.14 -6.68 -8.76
CA ASP A 325 19.92 -7.35 -9.22
C ASP A 325 18.65 -6.44 -9.11
N ALA A 326 18.78 -5.24 -8.53
CA ALA A 326 17.74 -4.22 -8.55
C ALA A 326 17.79 -3.29 -9.78
N LYS A 327 18.77 -3.47 -10.66
CA LYS A 327 18.98 -2.61 -11.83
C LYS A 327 17.79 -2.67 -12.79
N ILE A 328 17.35 -1.51 -13.26
CA ILE A 328 16.26 -1.36 -14.23
C ILE A 328 16.84 -0.69 -15.47
N GLU A 329 16.59 -1.27 -16.64
CA GLU A 329 17.06 -0.72 -17.90
C GLU A 329 16.42 0.65 -18.17
N GLY A 330 17.27 1.65 -18.48
CA GLY A 330 16.83 3.01 -18.81
C GLY A 330 16.41 3.87 -17.62
N VAL A 331 16.50 3.36 -16.37
CA VAL A 331 16.13 4.12 -15.16
C VAL A 331 17.20 3.96 -14.10
N ASN A 332 17.78 5.06 -13.63
CA ASN A 332 18.72 5.00 -12.52
C ASN A 332 17.99 4.79 -11.20
N VAL A 333 18.44 3.80 -10.47
CA VAL A 333 17.92 3.42 -9.15
C VAL A 333 18.99 3.72 -8.10
N ALA A 334 18.57 4.31 -6.98
CA ALA A 334 19.39 4.40 -5.79
C ALA A 334 18.80 3.49 -4.69
N GLY A 335 19.64 2.75 -3.97
CA GLY A 335 19.12 1.83 -2.97
C GLY A 335 20.18 1.14 -2.14
N LYS A 336 19.71 0.29 -1.22
CA LYS A 336 20.56 -0.44 -0.28
C LYS A 336 20.00 -1.82 0.03
N THR A 337 20.89 -2.80 0.10
CA THR A 337 20.61 -4.17 0.52
C THR A 337 20.78 -4.32 2.03
N GLY A 338 20.00 -5.21 2.63
CA GLY A 338 20.17 -5.68 4.00
C GLY A 338 20.07 -7.18 4.09
N THR A 339 20.87 -7.74 4.99
CA THR A 339 20.81 -9.14 5.39
C THR A 339 21.14 -9.18 6.86
N ALA A 340 20.19 -9.51 7.71
CA ALA A 340 20.34 -9.56 9.15
C ALA A 340 20.03 -10.94 9.67
N GLN A 341 20.86 -11.47 10.55
CA GLN A 341 20.58 -12.70 11.27
C GLN A 341 19.38 -12.52 12.20
N ARG A 342 18.52 -13.52 12.29
CA ARG A 342 17.38 -13.50 13.21
C ARG A 342 17.80 -14.04 14.58
N ILE A 343 17.19 -13.49 15.62
CA ILE A 343 17.34 -14.02 16.97
C ILE A 343 16.35 -15.19 17.12
N ILE A 344 16.88 -16.37 17.44
CA ILE A 344 16.11 -17.58 17.75
C ILE A 344 16.54 -18.07 19.13
N ASN A 345 15.60 -18.22 20.05
CA ASN A 345 15.89 -18.62 21.44
C ASN A 345 16.92 -17.74 22.17
N GLY A 346 16.97 -16.44 21.83
CA GLY A 346 17.87 -15.48 22.45
C GLY A 346 19.28 -15.39 21.82
N GLU A 347 19.55 -16.17 20.78
CA GLU A 347 20.85 -16.17 20.08
C GLU A 347 20.69 -15.84 18.59
N TYR A 348 21.71 -15.24 17.99
CA TYR A 348 21.74 -15.00 16.54
C TYR A 348 21.90 -16.32 15.78
N SER A 349 20.95 -16.60 14.89
CA SER A 349 20.97 -17.81 14.05
C SER A 349 21.85 -17.59 12.83
N SER A 350 22.74 -18.52 12.54
CA SER A 350 23.54 -18.53 11.32
C SER A 350 22.77 -18.99 10.08
N SER A 351 21.60 -19.63 10.27
CA SER A 351 20.78 -20.22 9.20
C SER A 351 19.47 -19.46 8.93
N SER A 352 19.09 -18.50 9.76
CA SER A 352 17.84 -17.75 9.61
C SER A 352 18.10 -16.26 9.49
N HIS A 353 17.57 -15.64 8.45
CA HIS A 353 17.87 -14.25 8.10
C HIS A 353 16.61 -13.47 7.74
N ASN A 354 16.63 -12.16 7.97
CA ASN A 354 15.76 -11.21 7.30
C ASN A 354 16.52 -10.57 6.16
N SER A 355 15.98 -10.66 4.96
CA SER A 355 16.61 -10.17 3.74
C SER A 355 15.82 -9.00 3.20
N SER A 356 16.47 -7.86 2.99
CA SER A 356 15.76 -6.63 2.62
C SER A 356 16.45 -5.88 1.48
N PHE A 357 15.66 -5.11 0.77
CA PHE A 357 16.09 -4.12 -0.18
C PHE A 357 15.19 -2.89 -0.09
N VAL A 358 15.80 -1.72 -0.05
CA VAL A 358 15.11 -0.43 -0.14
C VAL A 358 15.71 0.33 -1.31
N GLY A 359 14.86 0.80 -2.20
CA GLY A 359 15.32 1.59 -3.33
C GLY A 359 14.28 2.61 -3.78
N TYR A 360 14.73 3.64 -4.47
CA TYR A 360 13.91 4.69 -5.02
C TYR A 360 14.38 5.08 -6.42
N PHE A 361 13.45 5.58 -7.20
CA PHE A 361 13.67 5.93 -8.60
C PHE A 361 12.72 7.03 -9.09
N PRO A 362 13.11 7.77 -10.19
CA PRO A 362 14.45 7.85 -10.76
C PRO A 362 15.44 8.47 -9.74
N ALA A 363 16.72 8.10 -9.75
CA ALA A 363 17.68 8.61 -8.76
C ALA A 363 17.92 10.12 -8.86
N GLU A 364 17.75 10.70 -10.04
CA GLU A 364 17.96 12.14 -10.33
C GLU A 364 16.85 13.01 -9.73
N ASP A 365 15.62 12.53 -9.75
CA ASP A 365 14.44 13.17 -9.15
C ASP A 365 13.52 12.10 -8.59
N PRO A 366 13.80 11.60 -7.37
CA PRO A 366 13.07 10.48 -6.80
C PRO A 366 11.58 10.77 -6.63
N GLN A 367 10.76 9.87 -7.19
CA GLN A 367 9.31 9.93 -7.13
C GLN A 367 8.73 8.79 -6.30
N ILE A 368 9.23 7.59 -6.51
CA ILE A 368 8.72 6.36 -5.90
C ILE A 368 9.82 5.68 -5.10
N LEU A 369 9.49 5.28 -3.90
CA LEU A 369 10.30 4.41 -3.06
C LEU A 369 9.59 3.07 -2.90
N VAL A 370 10.37 1.98 -2.99
CA VAL A 370 9.89 0.61 -2.72
C VAL A 370 10.79 -0.04 -1.69
N THR A 371 10.19 -0.59 -0.65
CA THR A 371 10.86 -1.40 0.37
C THR A 371 10.35 -2.83 0.28
N VAL A 372 11.26 -3.78 0.19
CA VAL A 372 10.97 -5.22 0.17
C VAL A 372 11.72 -5.91 1.30
N ILE A 373 11.03 -6.74 2.06
CA ILE A 373 11.60 -7.55 3.13
C ILE A 373 11.08 -8.97 2.98
N LEU A 374 11.98 -9.96 2.95
CA LEU A 374 11.66 -11.37 3.07
C LEU A 374 12.11 -11.91 4.41
N ASN A 375 11.24 -12.64 5.08
CA ASN A 375 11.51 -13.28 6.35
C ASN A 375 12.01 -14.70 6.09
N ASN A 376 13.21 -15.01 6.56
CA ASN A 376 13.80 -16.35 6.55
C ASN A 376 13.71 -17.06 5.19
N PRO A 377 14.29 -16.54 4.09
CA PRO A 377 14.33 -17.26 2.82
C PRO A 377 15.08 -18.59 2.99
N GLY A 378 14.46 -19.68 2.51
CA GLY A 378 14.91 -21.06 2.76
C GLY A 378 15.51 -21.79 1.55
N SER A 379 15.63 -21.11 0.39
CA SER A 379 16.09 -21.73 -0.87
C SER A 379 17.61 -21.92 -0.99
N GLY A 380 18.37 -21.68 0.09
CA GLY A 380 19.84 -21.67 0.09
C GLY A 380 20.45 -20.30 -0.22
N GLU A 381 19.70 -19.39 -0.79
CA GLU A 381 20.09 -18.00 -1.04
C GLU A 381 19.34 -17.08 -0.05
N TYR A 382 20.08 -16.23 0.66
CA TYR A 382 19.50 -15.36 1.69
C TYR A 382 20.02 -13.92 1.65
N TYR A 383 20.93 -13.58 0.76
CA TYR A 383 21.42 -12.21 0.64
C TYR A 383 20.32 -11.30 0.06
N GLY A 384 20.07 -10.16 0.72
CA GLY A 384 19.03 -9.21 0.29
C GLY A 384 19.18 -8.74 -1.16
N GLY A 385 20.42 -8.63 -1.65
CA GLY A 385 20.71 -8.34 -3.05
C GLY A 385 20.31 -9.46 -4.03
N LYS A 386 20.12 -10.69 -3.55
CA LYS A 386 19.76 -11.86 -4.38
C LYS A 386 18.30 -12.26 -4.24
N VAL A 387 17.66 -11.96 -3.11
CA VAL A 387 16.28 -12.38 -2.87
C VAL A 387 15.29 -11.22 -2.83
N ALA A 388 15.64 -10.08 -2.22
CA ALA A 388 14.74 -8.92 -2.13
C ALA A 388 14.88 -7.94 -3.31
N ALA A 389 16.11 -7.72 -3.80
CA ALA A 389 16.38 -6.83 -4.93
C ALA A 389 15.67 -7.25 -6.23
N PRO A 390 15.59 -8.55 -6.63
CA PRO A 390 14.82 -8.96 -7.79
C PRO A 390 13.32 -8.70 -7.67
N ILE A 391 12.75 -8.80 -6.46
CA ILE A 391 11.33 -8.48 -6.22
C ILE A 391 11.10 -6.98 -6.38
N PHE A 392 11.98 -6.15 -5.80
CA PHE A 392 11.98 -4.70 -6.03
C PHE A 392 12.02 -4.38 -7.53
N GLN A 393 12.96 -4.96 -8.27
CA GLN A 393 13.13 -4.74 -9.70
C GLN A 393 11.85 -5.02 -10.49
N LYS A 394 11.16 -6.11 -10.18
CA LYS A 394 9.90 -6.48 -10.83
C LYS A 394 8.78 -5.51 -10.49
N ILE A 395 8.60 -5.15 -9.21
CA ILE A 395 7.59 -4.18 -8.79
C ILE A 395 7.84 -2.83 -9.48
N ALA A 396 9.06 -2.30 -9.37
CA ALA A 396 9.44 -1.04 -9.97
C ALA A 396 9.30 -1.04 -11.51
N GLY A 397 9.73 -2.11 -12.17
CA GLY A 397 9.56 -2.29 -13.61
C GLY A 397 8.09 -2.28 -14.04
N ARG A 398 7.20 -2.92 -13.27
CA ARG A 398 5.75 -2.89 -13.52
C ARG A 398 5.17 -1.49 -13.34
N ILE A 399 5.58 -0.75 -12.29
CA ILE A 399 5.15 0.63 -12.04
C ILE A 399 5.58 1.53 -13.20
N ILE A 400 6.84 1.46 -13.64
CA ILE A 400 7.39 2.26 -14.73
C ILE A 400 6.65 1.95 -16.05
N ASN A 401 6.47 0.66 -16.36
CA ASN A 401 5.78 0.24 -17.58
C ASN A 401 4.30 0.65 -17.59
N PHE A 402 3.65 0.61 -16.45
CA PHE A 402 2.27 1.06 -16.30
C PHE A 402 2.16 2.58 -16.53
N SER A 403 3.02 3.36 -15.87
CA SER A 403 3.08 4.81 -16.03
C SER A 403 3.39 5.24 -17.46
N GLY A 404 4.31 4.55 -18.15
CA GLY A 404 4.66 4.83 -19.55
C GLY A 404 3.53 4.54 -20.55
N LYS A 405 2.69 3.52 -20.30
CA LYS A 405 1.57 3.17 -21.18
C LYS A 405 0.37 4.11 -21.06
N THR A 406 0.23 4.79 -19.92
CA THR A 406 -0.88 5.70 -19.65
C THR A 406 -0.57 7.15 -20.01
N ASN A 407 0.57 7.47 -20.65
CA ASN A 407 1.13 8.82 -20.77
C ASN A 407 1.23 9.54 -19.41
N ILE A 408 1.18 8.79 -18.33
CA ILE A 408 1.47 9.28 -17.00
C ILE A 408 2.99 9.21 -16.87
N SER A 409 3.67 10.29 -17.29
CA SER A 409 5.03 10.55 -16.81
C SER A 409 5.01 10.41 -15.27
N PRO A 410 6.10 9.94 -14.62
CA PRO A 410 6.23 10.04 -13.16
C PRO A 410 5.90 11.43 -12.61
N GLN A 411 6.08 12.48 -13.43
CA GLN A 411 5.62 13.84 -13.16
C GLN A 411 4.09 13.99 -13.19
N ASN A 412 3.34 13.14 -13.90
CA ASN A 412 1.88 13.19 -13.99
C ASN A 412 1.18 12.31 -12.94
N LEU A 413 1.85 11.37 -12.30
CA LEU A 413 1.36 10.72 -11.07
C LEU A 413 1.25 11.74 -9.91
N MET A 414 1.91 12.90 -10.05
CA MET A 414 1.97 13.95 -9.05
C MET A 414 1.38 15.29 -9.47
N ASN A 415 1.02 15.49 -10.73
CA ASN A 415 0.39 16.71 -11.19
C ASN A 415 -1.13 16.68 -10.99
N VAL A 416 -1.55 16.60 -9.75
CA VAL A 416 -2.69 17.42 -9.31
C VAL A 416 -2.09 18.80 -9.07
N ASN A 417 -2.10 19.63 -10.10
CA ASN A 417 -1.58 20.98 -10.05
C ASN A 417 -2.28 21.80 -8.98
N TYR A 418 -1.61 22.04 -7.85
CA TYR A 418 -1.85 23.22 -7.06
C TYR A 418 -1.08 24.39 -7.69
N THR A 419 -1.69 25.04 -8.66
CA THR A 419 -1.28 26.40 -9.00
C THR A 419 -1.97 27.33 -8.02
N ASP A 420 -1.24 27.73 -6.97
CA ASP A 420 -1.50 29.00 -6.32
C ASP A 420 -1.33 30.11 -7.38
N LYS A 421 -2.43 30.58 -7.90
CA LYS A 421 -2.52 31.89 -8.53
C LYS A 421 -3.35 32.77 -7.62
N ASN A 422 -2.65 33.54 -6.78
CA ASN A 422 -3.15 34.84 -6.36
C ASN A 422 -3.43 35.66 -7.61
N ASN A 423 -4.68 35.73 -8.00
CA ASN A 423 -5.28 36.85 -8.70
C ASN A 423 -6.77 36.85 -8.40
N SER A 424 -7.15 37.77 -7.54
CA SER A 424 -8.51 38.27 -7.43
C SER A 424 -8.93 38.76 -8.81
N ASP A 425 -9.97 38.17 -9.39
CA ASP A 425 -11.14 38.81 -9.97
C ASP A 425 -12.00 37.78 -10.72
N ASN A 426 -13.26 37.71 -10.31
CA ASN A 426 -14.38 37.16 -11.05
C ASN A 426 -14.28 35.70 -11.56
N VAL A 427 -14.50 34.72 -10.70
CA VAL A 427 -14.95 33.40 -11.14
C VAL A 427 -16.38 33.18 -10.63
N LYS A 428 -17.31 33.17 -11.59
CA LYS A 428 -18.62 32.58 -11.39
C LYS A 428 -18.44 31.12 -10.95
N ASP A 429 -19.17 30.73 -9.91
CA ASP A 429 -19.34 29.36 -9.45
C ASP A 429 -19.67 28.41 -10.66
N LEU A 430 -18.65 27.72 -11.15
CA LEU A 430 -18.84 26.53 -11.94
C LEU A 430 -18.67 25.35 -10.94
N ASN A 431 -19.77 24.85 -10.47
CA ASN A 431 -19.86 23.60 -9.73
C ASN A 431 -19.09 22.52 -10.49
N ASP A 432 -18.03 21.99 -9.88
CA ASP A 432 -17.29 20.79 -10.33
C ASP A 432 -18.29 19.60 -10.33
N GLN A 433 -18.99 19.40 -11.45
CA GLN A 433 -19.87 18.25 -11.60
C GLN A 433 -19.01 17.00 -11.79
N LYS A 434 -18.83 16.25 -10.72
CA LYS A 434 -18.27 14.90 -10.75
C LYS A 434 -19.41 13.90 -10.92
N LEU A 435 -19.22 12.93 -11.80
CA LEU A 435 -20.18 11.85 -12.03
C LEU A 435 -19.57 10.50 -11.68
N LEU A 436 -20.34 9.66 -11.02
CA LEU A 436 -19.97 8.26 -10.76
C LEU A 436 -20.23 7.43 -12.02
N ILE A 437 -19.21 6.71 -12.49
CA ILE A 437 -19.34 5.87 -13.69
C ILE A 437 -20.27 4.69 -13.38
N PRO A 438 -21.34 4.50 -14.16
CA PRO A 438 -22.24 3.37 -13.99
C PRO A 438 -21.54 2.04 -14.33
N ASN A 439 -21.95 0.97 -13.66
CA ASN A 439 -21.53 -0.37 -14.02
C ASN A 439 -22.26 -0.84 -15.28
N LEU A 440 -21.51 -1.01 -16.37
CA LEU A 440 -22.03 -1.40 -17.68
C LEU A 440 -21.61 -2.83 -18.07
N LEU A 441 -20.84 -3.52 -17.21
CA LEU A 441 -20.34 -4.87 -17.48
C LEU A 441 -21.50 -5.86 -17.67
N ASN A 442 -21.36 -6.78 -18.63
CA ASN A 442 -22.35 -7.78 -19.02
C ASN A 442 -23.69 -7.23 -19.54
N LEU A 443 -23.86 -5.91 -19.70
CA LEU A 443 -25.02 -5.33 -20.39
C LEU A 443 -24.88 -5.51 -21.91
N ARG A 444 -26.00 -5.49 -22.61
CA ARG A 444 -25.97 -5.33 -24.06
C ARG A 444 -25.45 -3.96 -24.43
N LEU A 445 -24.76 -3.87 -25.55
CA LEU A 445 -24.20 -2.61 -26.03
C LEU A 445 -25.28 -1.51 -26.14
N GLU A 446 -26.48 -1.87 -26.58
CA GLU A 446 -27.63 -0.95 -26.70
C GLU A 446 -28.03 -0.40 -25.33
N ASP A 447 -28.23 -1.29 -24.34
CA ASP A 447 -28.60 -0.90 -22.96
C ASP A 447 -27.50 -0.03 -22.30
N ALA A 448 -26.25 -0.39 -22.50
CA ALA A 448 -25.10 0.36 -21.97
C ALA A 448 -24.98 1.76 -22.59
N THR A 449 -25.19 1.87 -23.92
CA THR A 449 -25.14 3.17 -24.60
C THR A 449 -26.29 4.09 -24.23
N ASP A 450 -27.46 3.55 -23.93
CA ASP A 450 -28.61 4.35 -23.49
C ASP A 450 -28.39 4.91 -22.10
N ILE A 451 -27.83 4.12 -21.16
CA ILE A 451 -27.42 4.62 -19.84
C ILE A 451 -26.38 5.76 -19.95
N LEU A 452 -25.41 5.61 -20.85
CA LEU A 452 -24.39 6.65 -21.03
C LEU A 452 -24.98 7.94 -21.62
N LYS A 453 -25.93 7.83 -22.56
CA LYS A 453 -26.64 8.98 -23.12
C LYS A 453 -27.51 9.69 -22.09
N GLU A 454 -28.24 8.95 -21.26
CA GLU A 454 -29.05 9.51 -20.17
C GLU A 454 -28.21 10.30 -19.16
N ASN A 455 -26.95 9.89 -18.95
CA ASN A 455 -26.00 10.59 -18.09
C ASN A 455 -25.12 11.62 -18.83
N ASN A 456 -25.42 11.94 -20.09
CA ASN A 456 -24.64 12.85 -20.94
C ASN A 456 -23.15 12.49 -21.05
N LEU A 457 -22.83 11.19 -21.05
CA LEU A 457 -21.45 10.67 -21.14
C LEU A 457 -21.12 10.29 -22.59
N SER A 458 -19.98 10.77 -23.07
CA SER A 458 -19.39 10.36 -24.34
C SER A 458 -18.78 8.97 -24.22
N TYR A 459 -18.90 8.14 -25.25
CA TYR A 459 -18.33 6.79 -25.24
C TYR A 459 -17.65 6.42 -26.56
N GLU A 460 -16.79 5.41 -26.49
CA GLU A 460 -16.10 4.79 -27.63
C GLU A 460 -16.22 3.26 -27.51
N VAL A 461 -16.61 2.59 -28.60
CA VAL A 461 -16.77 1.13 -28.61
C VAL A 461 -15.57 0.51 -29.31
N VAL A 462 -14.89 -0.41 -28.63
CA VAL A 462 -13.76 -1.17 -29.16
C VAL A 462 -14.19 -2.63 -29.32
N ASP A 463 -14.18 -3.11 -30.56
CA ASP A 463 -14.57 -4.47 -30.91
C ASP A 463 -13.33 -5.28 -31.29
N PHE A 464 -12.91 -6.21 -30.43
CA PHE A 464 -11.81 -7.13 -30.70
C PHE A 464 -12.25 -8.48 -31.33
N SER A 465 -13.53 -8.63 -31.66
CA SER A 465 -13.98 -9.86 -32.31
C SER A 465 -13.35 -9.98 -33.70
N THR A 466 -12.47 -10.97 -33.86
CA THR A 466 -11.90 -11.35 -35.16
C THR A 466 -13.06 -11.69 -36.13
N LYS A 467 -12.98 -11.17 -37.35
CA LYS A 467 -13.92 -11.27 -38.47
C LYS A 467 -14.64 -12.64 -38.59
N VAL A 468 -15.65 -12.88 -37.79
CA VAL A 468 -16.65 -13.90 -38.03
C VAL A 468 -17.93 -13.13 -38.33
N LYS A 469 -18.36 -13.16 -39.59
CA LYS A 469 -19.67 -12.67 -40.03
C LYS A 469 -20.75 -13.59 -39.46
N ASN A 470 -21.17 -13.35 -38.23
CA ASN A 470 -22.40 -13.89 -37.67
C ASN A 470 -23.39 -12.76 -37.44
N THR A 471 -24.33 -12.64 -38.33
CA THR A 471 -25.37 -11.60 -38.40
C THR A 471 -26.51 -11.77 -37.38
N GLY A 472 -26.23 -12.32 -36.19
CA GLY A 472 -27.27 -12.55 -35.16
C GLY A 472 -26.76 -12.56 -33.71
N ALA A 473 -25.44 -12.41 -33.47
CA ALA A 473 -24.89 -12.42 -32.12
C ALA A 473 -25.15 -11.08 -31.40
N SER A 474 -25.63 -11.13 -30.17
CA SER A 474 -25.72 -9.92 -29.30
C SER A 474 -24.34 -9.49 -28.85
N LYS A 475 -24.05 -8.19 -28.92
CA LYS A 475 -22.83 -7.58 -28.40
C LYS A 475 -23.02 -7.21 -26.93
N ILE A 476 -22.19 -7.74 -26.05
CA ILE A 476 -22.22 -7.44 -24.61
C ILE A 476 -20.93 -6.76 -24.18
N ILE A 477 -21.01 -5.93 -23.14
CA ILE A 477 -19.84 -5.26 -22.57
C ILE A 477 -19.01 -6.27 -21.79
N ASP A 478 -17.78 -6.51 -22.23
CA ASP A 478 -16.82 -7.39 -21.56
C ASP A 478 -15.98 -6.63 -20.54
N SER A 479 -15.55 -5.43 -20.88
CA SER A 479 -14.86 -4.52 -19.97
C SER A 479 -15.14 -3.06 -20.33
N GLN A 480 -15.00 -2.17 -19.37
CA GLN A 480 -15.18 -0.73 -19.53
C GLN A 480 -14.03 0.05 -18.89
N TYR A 481 -13.77 1.24 -19.41
CA TYR A 481 -12.84 2.20 -18.81
C TYR A 481 -13.39 3.64 -19.01
N PRO A 482 -13.45 4.48 -17.96
CA PRO A 482 -13.09 4.20 -16.55
C PRO A 482 -13.88 3.05 -15.92
N LEU A 483 -13.37 2.50 -14.82
CA LEU A 483 -13.98 1.33 -14.17
C LEU A 483 -15.35 1.67 -13.58
N PRO A 484 -16.23 0.65 -13.37
CA PRO A 484 -17.49 0.85 -12.67
C PRO A 484 -17.27 1.52 -11.30
N ASN A 485 -18.15 2.47 -10.95
CA ASN A 485 -18.11 3.22 -9.70
C ASN A 485 -16.86 4.13 -9.52
N GLU A 486 -16.16 4.46 -10.58
CA GLU A 486 -15.10 5.48 -10.57
C GLU A 486 -15.72 6.88 -10.72
N TRP A 487 -15.21 7.87 -9.97
CA TRP A 487 -15.64 9.26 -10.10
C TRP A 487 -14.83 9.97 -11.17
N ILE A 488 -15.51 10.56 -12.15
CA ILE A 488 -14.88 11.36 -13.19
C ILE A 488 -15.33 12.81 -13.14
N SER A 489 -14.44 13.73 -13.52
CA SER A 489 -14.79 15.13 -13.77
C SER A 489 -15.43 15.26 -15.15
N LEU A 490 -16.56 15.94 -15.24
CA LEU A 490 -17.24 16.22 -16.53
C LEU A 490 -16.58 17.39 -17.29
N ILE A 491 -15.66 18.12 -16.65
CA ILE A 491 -14.97 19.27 -17.26
C ILE A 491 -14.16 18.85 -18.48
N ASP A 492 -13.53 17.68 -18.44
CA ASP A 492 -12.66 17.17 -19.51
C ASP A 492 -13.41 16.38 -20.59
N ASN A 493 -14.75 16.32 -20.53
CA ASN A 493 -15.61 15.54 -21.43
C ASN A 493 -15.06 14.12 -21.66
N PRO A 494 -14.89 13.32 -20.59
CA PRO A 494 -14.21 12.03 -20.65
C PRO A 494 -15.01 11.04 -21.51
N LYS A 495 -14.31 10.28 -22.37
CA LYS A 495 -14.92 9.22 -23.17
C LYS A 495 -14.85 7.89 -22.42
N ILE A 496 -15.99 7.25 -22.24
CA ILE A 496 -16.10 5.91 -21.68
C ILE A 496 -15.75 4.89 -22.77
N LYS A 497 -14.68 4.13 -22.61
CA LYS A 497 -14.33 3.04 -23.53
C LYS A 497 -15.08 1.77 -23.14
N LEU A 498 -15.80 1.20 -24.08
CA LEU A 498 -16.54 -0.04 -23.96
C LEU A 498 -15.86 -1.11 -24.82
N ILE A 499 -15.35 -2.15 -24.20
CA ILE A 499 -14.82 -3.30 -24.92
C ILE A 499 -15.92 -4.34 -24.98
N ILE A 500 -16.24 -4.78 -26.19
CA ILE A 500 -17.36 -5.70 -26.43
C ILE A 500 -16.88 -7.08 -26.86
N LYS A 501 -17.66 -8.11 -26.47
CA LYS A 501 -17.58 -9.47 -26.99
C LYS A 501 -18.88 -9.88 -27.65
N SER A 502 -18.81 -10.77 -28.62
CA SER A 502 -19.99 -11.37 -29.24
C SER A 502 -20.49 -12.53 -28.38
N SER A 503 -21.78 -12.52 -28.03
CA SER A 503 -22.43 -13.61 -27.30
C SER A 503 -23.46 -14.29 -28.19
N ASN A 504 -23.36 -15.62 -28.33
CA ASN A 504 -24.20 -16.42 -29.22
C ASN A 504 -25.37 -17.08 -28.49
N THR A 505 -25.42 -17.08 -27.15
CA THR A 505 -26.47 -17.74 -26.36
C THR A 505 -27.04 -16.85 -25.25
N ALA A 506 -28.28 -17.12 -24.84
CA ALA A 506 -28.86 -16.47 -23.66
C ALA A 506 -28.16 -16.86 -22.36
N GLU A 507 -27.49 -18.03 -22.31
CA GLU A 507 -26.76 -18.54 -21.17
C GLU A 507 -25.50 -17.73 -20.88
N ASP A 508 -24.83 -17.16 -21.91
CA ASP A 508 -23.65 -16.29 -21.75
C ASP A 508 -23.95 -14.96 -21.07
N ARG A 509 -25.22 -14.62 -20.87
CA ARG A 509 -25.68 -13.38 -20.23
C ARG A 509 -26.06 -13.57 -18.77
N MET A 510 -26.18 -14.82 -18.32
CA MET A 510 -26.61 -15.09 -16.96
C MET A 510 -25.45 -14.97 -15.96
N ILE A 511 -25.70 -14.23 -14.90
CA ILE A 511 -24.80 -14.09 -13.76
C ILE A 511 -25.31 -15.01 -12.66
N ARG A 512 -24.40 -15.71 -12.00
CA ARG A 512 -24.76 -16.56 -10.86
C ARG A 512 -25.01 -15.69 -9.63
N VAL A 513 -26.15 -15.87 -9.00
CA VAL A 513 -26.52 -15.19 -7.77
C VAL A 513 -25.57 -15.66 -6.64
N PRO A 514 -24.78 -14.76 -6.04
CA PRO A 514 -23.89 -15.12 -4.95
C PRO A 514 -24.68 -15.52 -3.70
N ASP A 515 -24.07 -16.35 -2.85
CA ASP A 515 -24.64 -16.67 -1.52
C ASP A 515 -24.30 -15.52 -0.56
N VAL A 516 -25.33 -14.80 -0.14
CA VAL A 516 -25.21 -13.68 0.81
C VAL A 516 -25.86 -13.98 2.15
N LYS A 517 -26.29 -15.22 2.39
CA LYS A 517 -26.81 -15.65 3.70
C LYS A 517 -25.71 -15.52 4.77
N ASN A 518 -26.11 -15.14 5.95
CA ASN A 518 -25.22 -14.92 7.09
C ASN A 518 -24.19 -13.78 6.91
N LEU A 519 -24.21 -13.05 5.80
CA LEU A 519 -23.46 -11.81 5.67
C LEU A 519 -24.19 -10.68 6.39
N SER A 520 -23.45 -9.64 6.77
CA SER A 520 -24.07 -8.38 7.18
C SER A 520 -24.82 -7.79 5.99
N LEU A 521 -25.91 -7.06 6.27
CA LEU A 521 -26.77 -6.49 5.24
C LEU A 521 -25.98 -5.61 4.26
N ARG A 522 -25.10 -4.75 4.76
CA ARG A 522 -24.20 -3.91 3.97
C ARG A 522 -23.31 -4.73 3.03
N LYS A 523 -22.74 -5.82 3.53
CA LYS A 523 -21.87 -6.68 2.73
C LYS A 523 -22.64 -7.41 1.64
N ALA A 524 -23.81 -7.91 1.96
CA ALA A 524 -24.68 -8.59 1.01
C ALA A 524 -25.13 -7.65 -0.12
N ILE A 525 -25.55 -6.43 0.23
CA ILE A 525 -25.93 -5.41 -0.74
C ILE A 525 -24.74 -5.11 -1.66
N ASN A 526 -23.57 -4.82 -1.10
CA ASN A 526 -22.38 -4.52 -1.89
C ASN A 526 -22.00 -5.69 -2.81
N THR A 527 -22.05 -6.93 -2.31
CA THR A 527 -21.77 -8.12 -3.11
C THR A 527 -22.76 -8.25 -4.28
N LEU A 528 -24.04 -8.08 -4.03
CA LEU A 528 -25.05 -8.20 -5.08
C LEU A 528 -24.99 -7.06 -6.10
N LEU A 529 -24.78 -5.83 -5.64
CA LEU A 529 -24.62 -4.67 -6.52
C LEU A 529 -23.35 -4.77 -7.38
N SER A 530 -22.23 -5.25 -6.81
CA SER A 530 -20.97 -5.43 -7.57
C SER A 530 -21.08 -6.51 -8.65
N GLU A 531 -21.96 -7.51 -8.44
CA GLU A 531 -22.27 -8.53 -9.44
C GLU A 531 -23.37 -8.09 -10.44
N GLY A 532 -23.86 -6.85 -10.31
CA GLY A 532 -24.81 -6.25 -11.24
C GLY A 532 -26.28 -6.57 -10.98
N PHE A 533 -26.63 -6.98 -9.75
CA PHE A 533 -28.02 -7.20 -9.33
C PHE A 533 -28.61 -5.97 -8.64
N GLU A 534 -29.93 -5.83 -8.70
CA GLU A 534 -30.69 -4.91 -7.85
C GLU A 534 -31.08 -5.63 -6.55
N VAL A 535 -31.18 -4.89 -5.44
CA VAL A 535 -31.43 -5.49 -4.12
C VAL A 535 -32.66 -4.88 -3.48
N ASP A 536 -33.63 -5.73 -3.10
CA ASP A 536 -34.73 -5.38 -2.21
C ASP A 536 -34.54 -6.04 -0.85
N ILE A 537 -34.86 -5.31 0.21
CA ILE A 537 -34.69 -5.78 1.59
C ILE A 537 -36.06 -5.97 2.23
N ASN A 538 -36.29 -7.15 2.78
CA ASN A 538 -37.47 -7.49 3.53
C ASN A 538 -37.09 -7.85 4.98
N GLY A 539 -37.38 -6.95 5.91
CA GLY A 539 -37.02 -7.10 7.32
C GLY A 539 -35.75 -6.34 7.71
N SER A 540 -35.28 -6.60 8.92
CA SER A 540 -34.06 -6.02 9.49
C SER A 540 -33.24 -7.06 10.27
N GLY A 541 -31.93 -6.80 10.44
CA GLY A 541 -31.02 -7.68 11.13
C GLY A 541 -30.27 -8.64 10.20
N LYS A 542 -30.17 -9.91 10.58
CA LYS A 542 -29.37 -10.89 9.86
C LYS A 542 -30.11 -11.46 8.65
N ILE A 543 -29.44 -11.63 7.53
CA ILE A 543 -30.02 -12.26 6.32
C ILE A 543 -30.18 -13.75 6.61
N VAL A 544 -31.42 -14.18 6.61
CA VAL A 544 -31.80 -15.59 6.82
C VAL A 544 -32.10 -16.31 5.52
N GLU A 545 -32.56 -15.56 4.50
CA GLU A 545 -32.93 -16.11 3.20
C GLU A 545 -32.76 -15.07 2.11
N GLN A 546 -32.51 -15.52 0.90
CA GLN A 546 -32.47 -14.71 -0.31
C GLN A 546 -33.26 -15.35 -1.44
N SER A 547 -33.87 -14.54 -2.29
CA SER A 547 -34.60 -15.01 -3.48
C SER A 547 -34.25 -14.09 -4.66
N PRO A 548 -33.83 -14.62 -5.82
CA PRO A 548 -33.56 -16.04 -6.13
C PRO A 548 -32.48 -16.72 -5.28
N ALA A 549 -32.52 -18.04 -5.26
CA ALA A 549 -31.60 -18.84 -4.44
C ALA A 549 -30.13 -18.68 -4.85
N PRO A 550 -29.15 -18.84 -3.90
CA PRO A 550 -27.74 -18.84 -4.23
C PRO A 550 -27.39 -19.83 -5.34
N GLY A 551 -26.49 -19.46 -6.23
CA GLY A 551 -26.04 -20.27 -7.37
C GLY A 551 -27.01 -20.35 -8.54
N SER A 552 -28.23 -19.81 -8.42
CA SER A 552 -29.15 -19.67 -9.57
C SER A 552 -28.60 -18.67 -10.58
N SER A 553 -28.85 -18.91 -11.85
CA SER A 553 -28.47 -18.00 -12.93
C SER A 553 -29.58 -16.99 -13.21
N GLN A 554 -29.26 -15.71 -13.18
CA GLN A 554 -30.19 -14.61 -13.40
C GLN A 554 -29.59 -13.60 -14.40
N LEU A 555 -30.44 -12.83 -15.05
CA LEU A 555 -29.99 -11.74 -15.91
C LEU A 555 -29.39 -10.59 -15.08
N PRO A 556 -28.46 -9.82 -15.64
CA PRO A 556 -28.02 -8.55 -15.03
C PRO A 556 -29.24 -7.66 -14.69
N ARG A 557 -29.15 -6.93 -13.58
CA ARG A 557 -30.24 -6.12 -13.00
C ARG A 557 -31.48 -6.89 -12.53
N SER A 558 -31.44 -8.23 -12.50
CA SER A 558 -32.46 -8.97 -11.79
C SER A 558 -32.50 -8.59 -10.33
N ARG A 559 -33.68 -8.48 -9.78
CA ARG A 559 -33.94 -8.08 -8.42
C ARG A 559 -33.74 -9.26 -7.48
N ILE A 560 -32.86 -9.11 -6.48
CA ILE A 560 -32.61 -10.09 -5.42
C ILE A 560 -33.26 -9.59 -4.13
N ILE A 561 -34.15 -10.37 -3.57
CA ILE A 561 -34.84 -10.03 -2.31
C ILE A 561 -34.08 -10.70 -1.16
N LEU A 562 -33.68 -9.90 -0.20
CA LEU A 562 -33.03 -10.35 1.04
C LEU A 562 -34.05 -10.36 2.17
N TYR A 563 -34.24 -11.52 2.78
CA TYR A 563 -35.09 -11.66 3.96
C TYR A 563 -34.24 -11.61 5.21
N CYS A 564 -34.48 -10.61 6.04
CA CYS A 564 -33.72 -10.37 7.27
C CYS A 564 -34.57 -10.63 8.51
N LYS A 565 -33.96 -11.18 9.59
CA LYS A 565 -34.61 -11.36 10.90
C LYS A 565 -33.70 -10.82 11.98
N ASN A 566 -34.28 -10.09 12.94
CA ASN A 566 -33.63 -9.79 14.21
C ASN A 566 -33.51 -11.08 15.02
N GLN A 567 -32.33 -11.30 15.61
CA GLN A 567 -32.13 -12.38 16.59
C GLN A 567 -32.81 -12.03 17.91
#